data_353a93092336a509ae28d1d533161288
#
_entry.id   353a93092336a509ae28d1d533161288
#
_cell.length_a   1.000
_cell.length_b   1.000
_cell.length_c   1.000
_cell.angle_alpha   90.00
_cell.angle_beta   90.00
_cell.angle_gamma   90.00
#
_symmetry.space_group_name_H-M   'P 1'
#
loop_
_entity.id
_entity.type
_entity.pdbx_description
1 polymer ?
#
loop_
_entity_poly.entity_id
_entity_poly.type
_entity_poly.pdbx_seq_one_letter_code
_entity_poly.pdbx_strand_id
1 'polypeptide(L)'
;MHANAPWSPLTLGALTLRNRFIKSATNEGMAKGGVPSKALVEHHRQMAAGGAAMTTVAYCAIEPDGRTFEDQVTLDAHSLPHLRVLTDAVHREGAAASAQITHGGAFTFLPRLANSKYPLSASGGFNSVGVISGRLFKTAMTRAQMDHIAETFVRGAVHAREAGFDAVEIHMGHGYLLSQYLSPAYNHRTDDYGGDAVRRARFPVEVLTRVLDAVGSDMAVVCKICVTEGHKKGASIEDVMVTARALEAAGAHLLVLSGGMNVEAPWAIFGSNMPASAVEVIQHPVMKFATRLMRLVEPKVTFRELYFREHSQQVRGAVTMPLAYLGGAKSLAGVEQVMGDGFDAVVMGRALIHEPQLVNQFRDGTTTVSGCTACNQCVTSMYTAAGTHCVLRGAADPAPNQRPAAA
;
A
#
# COMPACT_ATOMS: atom_id res chain seq x y z
N MET A 1 -23.11 23.82 -1.94
CA MET A 1 -21.87 23.17 -2.40
C MET A 1 -21.67 21.98 -1.49
N HIS A 2 -21.52 20.76 -2.04
CA HIS A 2 -21.25 19.58 -1.22
C HIS A 2 -19.88 19.77 -0.53
N ALA A 3 -19.84 19.55 0.81
CA ALA A 3 -18.61 19.71 1.61
C ALA A 3 -17.42 18.88 1.07
N ASN A 4 -17.70 17.82 0.33
CA ASN A 4 -16.74 16.85 -0.23
C ASN A 4 -16.57 16.97 -1.76
N ALA A 5 -16.53 18.20 -2.32
CA ALA A 5 -16.20 18.35 -3.74
C ALA A 5 -14.75 17.89 -4.02
N PRO A 6 -14.47 17.18 -5.14
CA PRO A 6 -13.14 16.61 -5.43
C PRO A 6 -11.99 17.63 -5.36
N TRP A 7 -12.27 18.89 -5.63
CA TRP A 7 -11.30 20.00 -5.69
C TRP A 7 -11.19 20.79 -4.37
N SER A 8 -12.05 20.49 -3.37
CA SER A 8 -11.98 21.15 -2.06
C SER A 8 -10.79 20.63 -1.25
N PRO A 9 -10.18 21.47 -0.39
CA PRO A 9 -9.12 21.05 0.50
C PRO A 9 -9.59 19.94 1.47
N LEU A 10 -8.64 19.14 1.95
CA LEU A 10 -8.86 18.13 3.00
C LEU A 10 -7.80 18.28 4.09
N THR A 11 -8.23 18.47 5.32
CA THR A 11 -7.32 18.54 6.49
C THR A 11 -7.23 17.19 7.19
N LEU A 12 -6.02 16.73 7.43
CA LEU A 12 -5.66 15.48 8.10
C LEU A 12 -4.66 15.77 9.21
N GLY A 13 -5.14 15.94 10.45
CA GLY A 13 -4.29 16.49 11.51
C GLY A 13 -3.78 17.89 11.14
N ALA A 14 -2.46 18.10 11.14
CA ALA A 14 -1.86 19.37 10.72
C ALA A 14 -1.69 19.51 9.19
N LEU A 15 -1.84 18.45 8.43
CA LEU A 15 -1.66 18.44 6.98
C LEU A 15 -2.94 18.90 6.28
N THR A 16 -2.86 19.90 5.39
CA THR A 16 -3.95 20.29 4.51
C THR A 16 -3.59 19.97 3.06
N LEU A 17 -4.32 19.04 2.47
CA LEU A 17 -4.23 18.67 1.05
C LEU A 17 -4.98 19.69 0.18
N ARG A 18 -4.41 20.07 -0.97
CA ARG A 18 -4.98 21.04 -1.90
C ARG A 18 -6.25 20.57 -2.63
N ASN A 19 -6.48 19.27 -2.69
CA ASN A 19 -7.66 18.61 -3.25
C ASN A 19 -7.77 17.19 -2.66
N ARG A 20 -8.72 16.39 -3.14
CA ARG A 20 -9.05 15.07 -2.58
C ARG A 20 -8.50 13.89 -3.38
N PHE A 21 -7.54 14.10 -4.29
CA PHE A 21 -6.91 13.05 -5.08
C PHE A 21 -5.56 12.65 -4.49
N ILE A 22 -5.41 11.37 -4.18
CA ILE A 22 -4.20 10.78 -3.61
C ILE A 22 -3.67 9.71 -4.56
N LYS A 23 -2.36 9.77 -4.89
CA LYS A 23 -1.70 8.66 -5.59
C LYS A 23 -1.48 7.51 -4.62
N SER A 24 -2.03 6.34 -4.94
CA SER A 24 -1.90 5.13 -4.13
C SER A 24 -0.45 4.73 -3.93
N ALA A 25 -0.16 4.22 -2.75
CA ALA A 25 1.02 3.38 -2.56
C ALA A 25 0.98 2.20 -3.54
N THR A 26 1.98 2.09 -4.39
CA THR A 26 2.22 0.98 -5.33
C THR A 26 3.71 0.62 -5.27
N ASN A 27 4.05 -0.65 -5.36
CA ASN A 27 5.46 -1.02 -5.48
C ASN A 27 5.92 -0.72 -6.90
N GLU A 28 6.76 0.27 -7.07
CA GLU A 28 7.26 0.69 -8.37
C GLU A 28 8.46 -0.14 -8.85
N GLY A 29 9.14 -0.90 -7.98
CA GLY A 29 10.34 -1.65 -8.33
C GLY A 29 11.51 -0.76 -8.80
N MET A 30 11.52 0.50 -8.38
CA MET A 30 12.49 1.53 -8.81
C MET A 30 13.45 1.94 -7.69
N ALA A 31 13.61 1.12 -6.67
CA ALA A 31 14.64 1.30 -5.64
C ALA A 31 15.84 0.40 -5.91
N LYS A 32 17.00 0.78 -5.37
CA LYS A 32 18.22 -0.03 -5.45
C LYS A 32 19.00 0.11 -4.13
N GLY A 33 19.34 -1.04 -3.53
CA GLY A 33 20.10 -1.02 -2.26
C GLY A 33 19.39 -0.30 -1.12
N GLY A 34 18.06 -0.32 -1.09
CA GLY A 34 17.25 0.34 -0.05
C GLY A 34 16.98 1.83 -0.28
N VAL A 35 17.47 2.43 -1.36
CA VAL A 35 17.30 3.86 -1.64
C VAL A 35 16.51 4.11 -2.93
N PRO A 36 15.75 5.22 -3.04
CA PRO A 36 15.04 5.57 -4.26
C PRO A 36 16.00 5.91 -5.41
N SER A 37 15.72 5.40 -6.60
CA SER A 37 16.41 5.81 -7.81
C SER A 37 15.89 7.17 -8.32
N LYS A 38 16.62 7.79 -9.26
CA LYS A 38 16.14 8.99 -9.98
C LYS A 38 14.80 8.74 -10.68
N ALA A 39 14.57 7.53 -11.18
CA ALA A 39 13.30 7.16 -11.82
C ALA A 39 12.14 7.18 -10.82
N LEU A 40 12.35 6.72 -9.58
CA LEU A 40 11.34 6.77 -8.52
C LEU A 40 11.04 8.22 -8.12
N VAL A 41 12.07 9.05 -7.98
CA VAL A 41 11.90 10.49 -7.71
C VAL A 41 11.05 11.15 -8.79
N GLU A 42 11.39 10.92 -10.07
CA GLU A 42 10.66 11.49 -11.21
C GLU A 42 9.23 10.96 -11.32
N HIS A 43 9.01 9.67 -11.03
CA HIS A 43 7.67 9.08 -10.99
C HIS A 43 6.75 9.82 -10.01
N HIS A 44 7.20 10.05 -8.77
CA HIS A 44 6.41 10.76 -7.77
C HIS A 44 6.26 12.25 -8.10
N ARG A 45 7.30 12.90 -8.62
CA ARG A 45 7.22 14.30 -9.10
C ARG A 45 6.16 14.47 -10.19
N GLN A 46 6.11 13.56 -11.19
CA GLN A 46 5.11 13.61 -12.26
C GLN A 46 3.68 13.45 -11.74
N MET A 47 3.43 12.60 -10.75
CA MET A 47 2.13 12.45 -10.12
C MET A 47 1.70 13.73 -9.39
N ALA A 48 2.64 14.37 -8.70
CA ALA A 48 2.43 15.66 -8.02
C ALA A 48 2.14 16.79 -9.02
N ALA A 49 2.97 16.92 -10.06
CA ALA A 49 2.78 17.87 -11.16
C ALA A 49 1.46 17.65 -11.91
N GLY A 50 1.01 16.40 -11.98
CA GLY A 50 -0.25 15.98 -12.60
C GLY A 50 -1.50 16.29 -11.80
N GLY A 51 -1.35 16.92 -10.62
CA GLY A 51 -2.47 17.43 -9.83
C GLY A 51 -2.83 16.59 -8.60
N ALA A 52 -2.23 15.43 -8.37
CA ALA A 52 -2.44 14.70 -7.11
C ALA A 52 -2.05 15.57 -5.91
N ALA A 53 -2.91 15.63 -4.88
CA ALA A 53 -2.64 16.42 -3.69
C ALA A 53 -1.62 15.75 -2.78
N MET A 54 -1.55 14.42 -2.80
CA MET A 54 -0.56 13.64 -2.07
C MET A 54 -0.12 12.45 -2.90
N THR A 55 1.16 12.13 -2.86
CA THR A 55 1.71 10.92 -3.46
C THR A 55 2.33 10.03 -2.40
N THR A 56 1.96 8.73 -2.40
CA THR A 56 2.44 7.77 -1.40
C THR A 56 3.51 6.87 -1.99
N VAL A 57 4.71 6.97 -1.44
CA VAL A 57 5.86 6.12 -1.80
C VAL A 57 5.67 4.74 -1.17
N ALA A 58 5.78 3.71 -1.95
CA ALA A 58 5.52 2.35 -1.49
C ALA A 58 6.63 1.37 -1.83
N TYR A 59 6.64 0.43 -1.05
CA TYR A 59 6.40 0.45 0.39
C TYR A 59 7.75 0.45 1.10
N CYS A 60 7.87 1.26 2.12
CA CYS A 60 9.12 1.44 2.81
C CYS A 60 9.22 0.46 3.98
N ALA A 61 10.25 -0.39 3.96
CA ALA A 61 10.51 -1.31 5.07
C ALA A 61 11.03 -0.54 6.28
N ILE A 62 10.57 -0.95 7.46
CA ILE A 62 10.97 -0.35 8.74
C ILE A 62 12.23 -0.97 9.33
N GLU A 63 12.66 -2.12 8.81
CA GLU A 63 13.89 -2.82 9.18
C GLU A 63 14.33 -3.78 8.06
N PRO A 64 15.58 -4.27 8.06
CA PRO A 64 16.09 -5.17 7.02
C PRO A 64 15.26 -6.44 6.82
N ASP A 65 14.84 -7.12 7.90
CA ASP A 65 14.01 -8.34 7.83
C ASP A 65 12.54 -8.05 7.49
N GLY A 66 12.12 -6.79 7.59
CA GLY A 66 10.81 -6.32 7.18
C GLY A 66 10.64 -6.15 5.68
N ARG A 67 11.72 -6.23 4.90
CA ARG A 67 11.66 -6.13 3.44
C ARG A 67 10.99 -7.35 2.81
N THR A 68 10.25 -7.09 1.75
CA THR A 68 9.73 -8.16 0.88
C THR A 68 10.75 -8.52 -0.20
N PHE A 69 11.48 -7.54 -0.73
CA PHE A 69 12.52 -7.68 -1.76
C PHE A 69 13.83 -7.02 -1.32
N GLU A 70 14.98 -7.47 -1.82
CA GLU A 70 16.29 -6.98 -1.42
C GLU A 70 16.49 -5.48 -1.70
N ASP A 71 16.00 -4.99 -2.83
CA ASP A 71 16.15 -3.60 -3.26
C ASP A 71 15.02 -2.66 -2.75
N GLN A 72 14.09 -3.15 -1.93
CA GLN A 72 12.99 -2.35 -1.39
C GLN A 72 13.53 -1.18 -0.55
N VAL A 73 12.92 0.02 -0.72
CA VAL A 73 13.22 1.20 0.11
C VAL A 73 13.15 0.84 1.60
N THR A 74 14.15 1.22 2.35
CA THR A 74 14.21 1.03 3.81
C THR A 74 14.29 2.39 4.48
N LEU A 75 13.52 2.61 5.54
CA LEU A 75 13.55 3.85 6.32
C LEU A 75 14.64 3.76 7.38
N ASP A 76 15.81 4.25 7.04
CA ASP A 76 16.99 4.29 7.89
C ASP A 76 17.88 5.51 7.57
N ALA A 77 18.94 5.70 8.33
CA ALA A 77 19.87 6.81 8.16
C ALA A 77 20.54 6.84 6.77
N HIS A 78 20.70 5.66 6.12
CA HIS A 78 21.30 5.56 4.79
C HIS A 78 20.36 6.10 3.70
N SER A 79 19.08 5.77 3.78
CA SER A 79 18.08 6.18 2.78
C SER A 79 17.60 7.63 2.95
N LEU A 80 17.73 8.21 4.14
CA LEU A 80 17.19 9.52 4.51
C LEU A 80 17.58 10.65 3.53
N PRO A 81 18.87 10.86 3.16
CA PRO A 81 19.23 11.94 2.23
C PRO A 81 18.63 11.74 0.82
N HIS A 82 18.49 10.49 0.39
CA HIS A 82 17.89 10.16 -0.91
C HIS A 82 16.38 10.35 -0.91
N LEU A 83 15.71 10.02 0.19
CA LEU A 83 14.29 10.25 0.38
C LEU A 83 13.97 11.74 0.45
N ARG A 84 14.85 12.56 1.04
CA ARG A 84 14.72 14.02 1.05
C ARG A 84 14.72 14.61 -0.36
N VAL A 85 15.54 14.09 -1.28
CA VAL A 85 15.51 14.49 -2.70
C VAL A 85 14.12 14.19 -3.33
N LEU A 86 13.50 13.08 -2.94
CA LEU A 86 12.17 12.70 -3.44
C LEU A 86 11.09 13.63 -2.88
N THR A 87 11.07 13.86 -1.57
CA THR A 87 10.06 14.73 -0.92
C THR A 87 10.17 16.16 -1.42
N ASP A 88 11.41 16.70 -1.56
CA ASP A 88 11.64 18.02 -2.14
C ASP A 88 11.13 18.12 -3.58
N ALA A 89 11.26 17.06 -4.39
CA ALA A 89 10.77 17.04 -5.75
C ALA A 89 9.23 17.08 -5.80
N VAL A 90 8.56 16.38 -4.87
CA VAL A 90 7.09 16.39 -4.73
C VAL A 90 6.60 17.75 -4.23
N HIS A 91 7.27 18.33 -3.22
CA HIS A 91 6.90 19.62 -2.64
C HIS A 91 7.03 20.77 -3.64
N ARG A 92 8.05 20.77 -4.52
CA ARG A 92 8.17 21.77 -5.60
C ARG A 92 6.98 21.80 -6.54
N GLU A 93 6.25 20.70 -6.68
CA GLU A 93 5.00 20.62 -7.45
C GLU A 93 3.75 20.95 -6.61
N GLY A 94 3.92 21.40 -5.35
CA GLY A 94 2.84 21.79 -4.45
C GLY A 94 1.98 20.63 -3.95
N ALA A 95 2.50 19.41 -3.91
CA ALA A 95 1.82 18.24 -3.37
C ALA A 95 2.50 17.76 -2.07
N ALA A 96 1.76 17.04 -1.24
CA ALA A 96 2.29 16.37 -0.06
C ALA A 96 2.92 15.01 -0.44
N ALA A 97 3.94 14.62 0.32
CA ALA A 97 4.57 13.31 0.24
C ALA A 97 4.19 12.42 1.43
N SER A 98 3.80 11.17 1.16
CA SER A 98 3.52 10.17 2.19
C SER A 98 4.43 8.96 2.02
N ALA A 99 4.94 8.39 3.12
CA ALA A 99 5.66 7.12 3.13
C ALA A 99 4.76 5.99 3.62
N GLN A 100 4.52 4.96 2.79
CA GLN A 100 3.86 3.75 3.29
C GLN A 100 4.88 2.91 4.05
N ILE A 101 4.73 2.81 5.38
CA ILE A 101 5.59 2.04 6.25
C ILE A 101 5.04 0.63 6.46
N THR A 102 5.93 -0.37 6.32
CA THR A 102 5.50 -1.77 6.34
C THR A 102 6.57 -2.72 6.88
N HIS A 103 6.11 -3.92 7.25
CA HIS A 103 6.93 -5.10 7.50
C HIS A 103 6.30 -6.29 6.77
N GLY A 104 7.06 -6.99 5.93
CA GLY A 104 6.57 -8.11 5.11
C GLY A 104 5.97 -9.26 5.91
N GLY A 105 6.49 -9.49 7.12
CA GLY A 105 6.06 -10.62 7.93
C GLY A 105 6.35 -11.95 7.22
N ALA A 106 5.35 -12.80 7.17
CA ALA A 106 5.43 -14.09 6.47
C ALA A 106 5.64 -13.98 4.95
N PHE A 107 5.32 -12.81 4.37
CA PHE A 107 5.44 -12.52 2.93
C PHE A 107 6.77 -11.83 2.64
N THR A 108 7.83 -12.60 2.39
CA THR A 108 9.15 -12.09 2.03
C THR A 108 9.85 -13.01 1.03
N PHE A 109 10.60 -12.40 0.09
CA PHE A 109 11.44 -13.05 -0.91
C PHE A 109 12.93 -12.90 -0.60
N LEU A 110 13.29 -12.36 0.58
CA LEU A 110 14.68 -12.25 0.99
C LEU A 110 15.36 -13.62 1.03
N PRO A 111 16.56 -13.79 0.47
CA PRO A 111 17.27 -15.06 0.49
C PRO A 111 17.70 -15.45 1.91
N ARG A 112 17.97 -14.46 2.76
CA ARG A 112 18.32 -14.63 4.20
C ARG A 112 17.64 -13.56 5.04
N LEU A 113 17.33 -13.93 6.27
CA LEU A 113 16.87 -13.03 7.32
C LEU A 113 18.03 -12.81 8.30
N ALA A 114 18.18 -11.58 8.78
CA ALA A 114 19.30 -11.21 9.66
C ALA A 114 19.06 -11.67 11.11
N ASN A 115 17.82 -11.54 11.60
CA ASN A 115 17.48 -11.68 13.02
C ASN A 115 16.69 -12.94 13.35
N SER A 116 16.27 -13.71 12.34
CA SER A 116 15.45 -14.90 12.57
C SER A 116 15.70 -16.00 11.52
N LYS A 117 15.51 -17.26 11.92
CA LYS A 117 15.57 -18.40 11.00
C LYS A 117 14.37 -18.43 10.03
N TYR A 118 13.19 -18.05 10.52
CA TYR A 118 11.93 -18.06 9.80
C TYR A 118 11.29 -16.68 9.86
N PRO A 119 10.49 -16.28 8.82
CA PRO A 119 9.75 -15.02 8.86
C PRO A 119 8.83 -14.96 10.08
N LEU A 120 8.74 -13.75 10.66
CA LEU A 120 7.84 -13.48 11.78
C LEU A 120 6.40 -13.32 11.28
N SER A 121 5.43 -13.72 12.09
CA SER A 121 4.00 -13.60 11.78
C SER A 121 3.17 -13.58 13.07
N ALA A 122 1.86 -13.36 12.96
CA ALA A 122 0.94 -13.49 14.07
C ALA A 122 0.96 -14.92 14.66
N SER A 123 1.01 -15.95 13.80
CA SER A 123 1.05 -17.36 14.22
C SER A 123 2.16 -18.11 13.49
N GLY A 124 2.72 -19.12 14.15
CA GLY A 124 3.76 -19.98 13.60
C GLY A 124 3.21 -21.13 12.75
N GLY A 125 4.12 -21.99 12.29
CA GLY A 125 3.81 -23.19 11.53
C GLY A 125 4.02 -23.06 10.03
N PHE A 126 3.21 -23.75 9.23
CA PHE A 126 3.32 -23.73 7.77
C PHE A 126 2.99 -22.34 7.22
N ASN A 127 3.83 -21.89 6.30
CA ASN A 127 3.71 -20.56 5.67
C ASN A 127 3.16 -20.69 4.26
N SER A 128 1.82 -20.64 4.11
CA SER A 128 1.14 -20.73 2.80
C SER A 128 1.59 -19.64 1.83
N VAL A 129 1.76 -18.40 2.32
CA VAL A 129 2.21 -17.27 1.50
C VAL A 129 3.68 -17.37 1.11
N GLY A 130 4.49 -18.03 1.93
CA GLY A 130 5.92 -18.22 1.69
C GLY A 130 6.24 -19.36 0.72
N VAL A 131 5.27 -20.16 0.30
CA VAL A 131 5.49 -21.22 -0.69
C VAL A 131 6.07 -20.66 -1.97
N ILE A 132 5.57 -19.51 -2.42
CA ILE A 132 6.04 -18.86 -3.65
C ILE A 132 7.46 -18.28 -3.55
N SER A 133 8.00 -18.14 -2.32
CA SER A 133 9.37 -17.67 -2.05
C SER A 133 10.28 -18.75 -1.44
N GLY A 134 9.81 -20.01 -1.37
CA GLY A 134 10.53 -21.11 -0.74
C GLY A 134 10.59 -21.04 0.79
N ARG A 135 9.83 -20.16 1.43
CA ARG A 135 9.77 -19.95 2.87
C ARG A 135 8.63 -20.74 3.51
N LEU A 136 8.79 -22.06 3.59
CA LEU A 136 7.72 -22.99 3.97
C LEU A 136 7.25 -22.88 5.42
N PHE A 137 8.04 -22.27 6.32
CA PHE A 137 7.72 -22.13 7.73
C PHE A 137 7.82 -20.68 8.18
N LYS A 138 7.02 -20.32 9.18
CA LYS A 138 6.99 -19.03 9.85
C LYS A 138 6.92 -19.19 11.36
N THR A 139 7.33 -18.15 12.10
CA THR A 139 7.36 -18.15 13.57
C THR A 139 6.35 -17.15 14.12
N ALA A 140 5.57 -17.56 15.12
CA ALA A 140 4.73 -16.65 15.89
C ALA A 140 5.62 -15.69 16.68
N MET A 141 5.30 -14.38 16.61
CA MET A 141 6.02 -13.39 17.41
C MET A 141 5.73 -13.56 18.89
N THR A 142 6.77 -13.51 19.70
CA THR A 142 6.69 -13.31 21.17
C THR A 142 6.29 -11.86 21.48
N ARG A 143 5.87 -11.58 22.72
CA ARG A 143 5.58 -10.21 23.16
C ARG A 143 6.78 -9.28 22.96
N ALA A 144 7.98 -9.71 23.33
CA ALA A 144 9.19 -8.93 23.14
C ALA A 144 9.47 -8.60 21.65
N GLN A 145 9.20 -9.54 20.73
CA GLN A 145 9.31 -9.28 19.30
C GLN A 145 8.23 -8.33 18.79
N MET A 146 7.00 -8.41 19.32
CA MET A 146 5.93 -7.45 19.00
C MET A 146 6.32 -6.04 19.46
N ASP A 147 6.86 -5.88 20.66
CA ASP A 147 7.35 -4.60 21.17
C ASP A 147 8.51 -4.05 20.33
N HIS A 148 9.46 -4.90 19.96
CA HIS A 148 10.55 -4.53 19.04
C HIS A 148 10.01 -4.05 17.69
N ILE A 149 9.08 -4.79 17.07
CA ILE A 149 8.50 -4.42 15.78
C ILE A 149 7.73 -3.10 15.89
N ALA A 150 6.93 -2.91 16.94
CA ALA A 150 6.24 -1.64 17.17
C ALA A 150 7.22 -0.47 17.25
N GLU A 151 8.36 -0.65 17.94
CA GLU A 151 9.43 0.34 18.01
C GLU A 151 10.10 0.58 16.65
N THR A 152 10.23 -0.44 15.79
CA THR A 152 10.74 -0.22 14.42
C THR A 152 9.77 0.58 13.55
N PHE A 153 8.45 0.42 13.73
CA PHE A 153 7.45 1.29 13.08
C PHE A 153 7.59 2.74 13.54
N VAL A 154 7.80 2.97 14.84
CA VAL A 154 8.08 4.30 15.40
C VAL A 154 9.32 4.92 14.76
N ARG A 155 10.46 4.21 14.76
CA ARG A 155 11.71 4.70 14.13
C ARG A 155 11.52 4.98 12.64
N GLY A 156 10.81 4.10 11.93
CA GLY A 156 10.49 4.31 10.51
C GLY A 156 9.68 5.60 10.28
N ALA A 157 8.68 5.87 11.12
CA ALA A 157 7.89 7.10 11.05
C ALA A 157 8.73 8.35 11.36
N VAL A 158 9.63 8.29 12.35
CA VAL A 158 10.55 9.37 12.67
C VAL A 158 11.50 9.63 11.51
N HIS A 159 12.11 8.59 10.91
CA HIS A 159 12.96 8.75 9.72
C HIS A 159 12.20 9.32 8.52
N ALA A 160 10.92 8.93 8.33
CA ALA A 160 10.08 9.53 7.29
C ALA A 160 9.87 11.03 7.54
N ARG A 161 9.58 11.46 8.77
CA ARG A 161 9.48 12.87 9.15
C ARG A 161 10.79 13.62 8.88
N GLU A 162 11.93 13.07 9.29
CA GLU A 162 13.26 13.65 9.04
C GLU A 162 13.59 13.74 7.55
N ALA A 163 13.08 12.81 6.74
CA ALA A 163 13.20 12.86 5.28
C ALA A 163 12.23 13.84 4.60
N GLY A 164 11.38 14.55 5.35
CA GLY A 164 10.48 15.57 4.85
C GLY A 164 9.13 15.02 4.35
N PHE A 165 8.73 13.80 4.71
CA PHE A 165 7.39 13.34 4.44
C PHE A 165 6.36 14.05 5.33
N ASP A 166 5.22 14.42 4.76
CA ASP A 166 4.10 15.08 5.45
C ASP A 166 3.15 14.09 6.12
N ALA A 167 3.19 12.83 5.67
CA ALA A 167 2.39 11.74 6.22
C ALA A 167 3.13 10.41 6.21
N VAL A 168 2.72 9.51 7.11
CA VAL A 168 3.00 8.07 6.99
C VAL A 168 1.70 7.31 6.81
N GLU A 169 1.73 6.28 5.94
CA GLU A 169 0.64 5.33 5.78
C GLU A 169 1.06 3.99 6.37
N ILE A 170 0.49 3.61 7.54
CA ILE A 170 0.74 2.32 8.18
C ILE A 170 0.02 1.24 7.37
N HIS A 171 0.77 0.29 6.83
CA HIS A 171 0.22 -0.76 5.99
C HIS A 171 -0.33 -1.92 6.83
N MET A 172 -1.67 -1.98 6.95
CA MET A 172 -2.41 -3.01 7.70
C MET A 172 -3.23 -3.93 6.79
N GLY A 173 -2.90 -4.01 5.49
CA GLY A 173 -3.62 -4.80 4.48
C GLY A 173 -2.74 -5.77 3.70
N HIS A 174 -3.35 -6.45 2.73
CA HIS A 174 -2.73 -7.23 1.64
C HIS A 174 -1.83 -8.40 2.07
N GLY A 175 -1.94 -8.88 3.34
CA GLY A 175 -1.15 -10.02 3.83
C GLY A 175 0.22 -9.65 4.39
N TYR A 176 0.54 -8.37 4.59
CA TYR A 176 1.72 -7.93 5.32
C TYR A 176 1.55 -8.13 6.84
N LEU A 177 2.58 -7.91 7.63
CA LEU A 177 2.63 -8.32 9.04
C LEU A 177 1.40 -7.88 9.85
N LEU A 178 1.01 -6.61 9.80
CA LEU A 178 -0.14 -6.11 10.56
C LEU A 178 -1.47 -6.70 10.03
N SER A 179 -1.58 -6.90 8.70
CA SER A 179 -2.69 -7.63 8.09
C SER A 179 -2.78 -9.08 8.58
N GLN A 180 -1.62 -9.74 8.81
CA GLN A 180 -1.57 -11.10 9.34
C GLN A 180 -2.11 -11.18 10.78
N TYR A 181 -2.06 -10.10 11.56
CA TYR A 181 -2.73 -10.01 12.86
C TYR A 181 -4.25 -9.84 12.73
N LEU A 182 -4.70 -9.01 11.81
CA LEU A 182 -6.13 -8.73 11.60
C LEU A 182 -6.89 -9.93 11.03
N SER A 183 -6.24 -10.72 10.16
CA SER A 183 -6.85 -11.82 9.42
C SER A 183 -7.02 -13.09 10.27
N PRO A 184 -8.25 -13.64 10.39
CA PRO A 184 -8.45 -14.94 11.04
C PRO A 184 -7.81 -16.11 10.25
N ALA A 185 -7.49 -15.91 8.96
CA ALA A 185 -6.78 -16.90 8.15
C ALA A 185 -5.30 -17.07 8.55
N TYR A 186 -4.69 -16.05 9.16
CA TYR A 186 -3.28 -16.06 9.59
C TYR A 186 -3.10 -16.04 11.10
N ASN A 187 -4.05 -15.43 11.83
CA ASN A 187 -3.97 -15.27 13.27
C ASN A 187 -4.77 -16.34 14.00
N HIS A 188 -4.08 -17.39 14.41
CA HIS A 188 -4.62 -18.49 15.20
C HIS A 188 -4.16 -18.42 16.67
N ARG A 189 -3.78 -17.22 17.15
CA ARG A 189 -3.36 -17.01 18.53
C ARG A 189 -4.53 -17.22 19.49
N THR A 190 -4.21 -17.73 20.69
CA THR A 190 -5.16 -17.94 21.78
C THR A 190 -4.95 -16.99 22.96
N ASP A 191 -3.93 -16.10 22.84
CA ASP A 191 -3.66 -15.06 23.81
C ASP A 191 -4.45 -13.76 23.49
N ASP A 192 -4.11 -12.67 24.14
CA ASP A 192 -4.76 -11.36 24.01
C ASP A 192 -4.68 -10.73 22.61
N TYR A 193 -3.95 -11.31 21.67
CA TYR A 193 -3.72 -10.80 20.32
C TYR A 193 -4.37 -11.67 19.23
N GLY A 194 -5.23 -12.62 19.62
CA GLY A 194 -5.91 -13.54 18.70
C GLY A 194 -7.32 -13.89 19.14
N GLY A 195 -8.04 -14.68 18.34
CA GLY A 195 -9.45 -15.00 18.57
C GLY A 195 -10.38 -14.03 17.86
N ASP A 196 -11.16 -13.22 18.60
CA ASP A 196 -12.11 -12.26 18.03
C ASP A 196 -11.42 -11.03 17.36
N ALA A 197 -12.20 -10.24 16.61
CA ALA A 197 -11.69 -9.09 15.86
C ALA A 197 -11.08 -8.01 16.77
N VAL A 198 -11.62 -7.83 17.98
CA VAL A 198 -11.10 -6.84 18.95
C VAL A 198 -9.68 -7.21 19.37
N ARG A 199 -9.44 -8.48 19.72
CA ARG A 199 -8.11 -8.97 20.10
C ARG A 199 -7.15 -8.98 18.92
N ARG A 200 -7.61 -9.37 17.72
CA ARG A 200 -6.78 -9.33 16.49
C ARG A 200 -6.35 -7.92 16.14
N ALA A 201 -7.17 -6.90 16.38
CA ALA A 201 -6.85 -5.50 16.12
C ALA A 201 -5.87 -4.90 17.14
N ARG A 202 -5.68 -5.51 18.31
CA ARG A 202 -4.90 -4.94 19.43
C ARG A 202 -3.47 -4.56 19.03
N PHE A 203 -2.72 -5.46 18.39
CA PHE A 203 -1.34 -5.15 17.98
C PHE A 203 -1.26 -4.06 16.90
N PRO A 204 -2.04 -4.08 15.80
CA PRO A 204 -2.11 -2.96 14.87
C PRO A 204 -2.45 -1.61 15.51
N VAL A 205 -3.36 -1.59 16.50
CA VAL A 205 -3.72 -0.39 17.25
C VAL A 205 -2.56 0.07 18.14
N GLU A 206 -1.87 -0.82 18.84
CA GLU A 206 -0.67 -0.49 19.62
C GLU A 206 0.41 0.15 18.75
N VAL A 207 0.63 -0.37 17.53
CA VAL A 207 1.57 0.23 16.56
C VAL A 207 1.12 1.65 16.18
N LEU A 208 -0.17 1.83 15.84
CA LEU A 208 -0.73 3.13 15.49
C LEU A 208 -0.53 4.15 16.63
N THR A 209 -0.90 3.78 17.86
CA THR A 209 -0.79 4.66 19.02
C THR A 209 0.65 5.11 19.25
N ARG A 210 1.61 4.16 19.23
CA ARG A 210 3.04 4.49 19.41
C ARG A 210 3.57 5.40 18.30
N VAL A 211 3.12 5.19 17.05
CA VAL A 211 3.51 6.05 15.92
C VAL A 211 2.93 7.45 16.09
N LEU A 212 1.64 7.59 16.45
CA LEU A 212 1.00 8.88 16.72
C LEU A 212 1.73 9.65 17.83
N ASP A 213 2.04 8.96 18.94
CA ASP A 213 2.77 9.56 20.06
C ASP A 213 4.15 10.08 19.64
N ALA A 214 4.84 9.37 18.78
CA ALA A 214 6.21 9.70 18.34
C ALA A 214 6.28 10.82 17.31
N VAL A 215 5.30 10.90 16.40
CA VAL A 215 5.28 11.95 15.35
C VAL A 215 4.54 13.22 15.82
N GLY A 216 3.69 13.10 16.84
CA GLY A 216 2.93 14.23 17.41
C GLY A 216 2.06 14.92 16.38
N SER A 217 1.98 16.25 16.46
CA SER A 217 1.22 17.07 15.52
C SER A 217 1.96 17.40 14.21
N ASP A 218 3.21 16.93 14.04
CA ASP A 218 4.05 17.38 12.93
C ASP A 218 3.75 16.59 11.63
N MET A 219 3.05 15.46 11.72
CA MET A 219 2.84 14.55 10.60
C MET A 219 1.45 13.91 10.64
N ALA A 220 0.82 13.76 9.50
CA ALA A 220 -0.42 12.98 9.40
C ALA A 220 -0.12 11.47 9.46
N VAL A 221 -0.95 10.71 10.21
CA VAL A 221 -0.86 9.25 10.29
C VAL A 221 -2.10 8.65 9.64
N VAL A 222 -1.86 7.94 8.54
CA VAL A 222 -2.86 7.27 7.72
C VAL A 222 -2.77 5.77 7.96
N CYS A 223 -3.88 5.06 7.98
CA CYS A 223 -3.90 3.59 8.02
C CYS A 223 -4.52 3.04 6.73
N LYS A 224 -3.96 1.95 6.18
CA LYS A 224 -4.57 1.24 5.05
C LYS A 224 -4.98 -0.16 5.48
N ILE A 225 -6.27 -0.47 5.34
CA ILE A 225 -6.85 -1.79 5.64
C ILE A 225 -7.50 -2.42 4.40
N CYS A 226 -7.78 -3.72 4.46
CA CYS A 226 -8.60 -4.42 3.47
C CYS A 226 -10.05 -4.47 3.93
N VAL A 227 -10.99 -4.00 3.09
CA VAL A 227 -12.44 -4.16 3.31
C VAL A 227 -12.92 -5.58 2.99
N THR A 228 -12.12 -6.33 2.25
CA THR A 228 -12.26 -7.76 2.00
C THR A 228 -10.88 -8.34 1.69
N GLU A 229 -10.62 -9.56 2.13
CA GLU A 229 -9.41 -10.28 1.78
C GLU A 229 -9.54 -11.06 0.47
N GLY A 230 -10.76 -11.13 -0.10
CA GLY A 230 -11.02 -11.80 -1.37
C GLY A 230 -11.12 -13.32 -1.29
N HIS A 231 -11.12 -13.91 -0.08
CA HIS A 231 -11.28 -15.34 0.14
C HIS A 231 -12.11 -15.66 1.40
N LYS A 232 -12.72 -16.84 1.42
CA LYS A 232 -13.73 -17.23 2.44
C LYS A 232 -13.20 -17.36 3.87
N LYS A 233 -11.88 -17.53 4.08
CA LYS A 233 -11.27 -17.67 5.41
C LYS A 233 -10.78 -16.34 5.97
N GLY A 234 -10.90 -15.26 5.22
CA GLY A 234 -10.47 -13.93 5.61
C GLY A 234 -11.41 -13.25 6.60
N ALA A 235 -11.05 -12.05 7.01
CA ALA A 235 -11.87 -11.21 7.88
C ALA A 235 -13.23 -10.93 7.24
N SER A 236 -14.30 -11.06 8.04
CA SER A 236 -15.65 -10.65 7.63
C SER A 236 -15.74 -9.12 7.61
N ILE A 237 -16.80 -8.59 7.01
CA ILE A 237 -17.01 -7.13 7.00
C ILE A 237 -17.27 -6.60 8.42
N GLU A 238 -17.86 -7.39 9.29
CA GLU A 238 -18.07 -7.08 10.71
C GLU A 238 -16.72 -6.97 11.43
N ASP A 239 -15.78 -7.88 11.17
CA ASP A 239 -14.40 -7.81 11.68
C ASP A 239 -13.69 -6.54 11.21
N VAL A 240 -13.89 -6.16 9.93
CA VAL A 240 -13.31 -4.93 9.35
C VAL A 240 -13.90 -3.70 10.02
N MET A 241 -15.22 -3.66 10.26
CA MET A 241 -15.87 -2.54 10.97
C MET A 241 -15.38 -2.41 12.42
N VAL A 242 -15.14 -3.52 13.12
CA VAL A 242 -14.51 -3.52 14.46
C VAL A 242 -13.11 -2.90 14.39
N THR A 243 -12.30 -3.33 13.43
CA THR A 243 -10.96 -2.77 13.21
C THR A 243 -11.02 -1.27 12.89
N ALA A 244 -11.92 -0.84 12.01
CA ALA A 244 -12.06 0.56 11.63
C ALA A 244 -12.41 1.45 12.83
N ARG A 245 -13.37 1.01 13.69
CA ARG A 245 -13.71 1.72 14.93
C ARG A 245 -12.53 1.79 15.91
N ALA A 246 -11.75 0.71 16.01
CA ALA A 246 -10.58 0.70 16.88
C ALA A 246 -9.49 1.68 16.41
N LEU A 247 -9.28 1.81 15.10
CA LEU A 247 -8.35 2.76 14.52
C LEU A 247 -8.85 4.21 14.63
N GLU A 248 -10.16 4.45 14.48
CA GLU A 248 -10.80 5.74 14.75
C GLU A 248 -10.60 6.16 16.20
N ALA A 249 -10.92 5.27 17.15
CA ALA A 249 -10.76 5.52 18.59
C ALA A 249 -9.31 5.78 18.99
N ALA A 250 -8.33 5.18 18.29
CA ALA A 250 -6.91 5.42 18.50
C ALA A 250 -6.41 6.73 17.86
N GLY A 251 -7.23 7.42 17.05
CA GLY A 251 -6.89 8.74 16.50
C GLY A 251 -6.22 8.72 15.13
N ALA A 252 -6.39 7.69 14.31
CA ALA A 252 -5.92 7.72 12.92
C ALA A 252 -6.53 8.92 12.17
N HIS A 253 -5.71 9.65 11.39
CA HIS A 253 -6.18 10.85 10.69
C HIS A 253 -6.94 10.54 9.39
N LEU A 254 -6.66 9.41 8.75
CA LEU A 254 -7.35 8.95 7.53
C LEU A 254 -7.27 7.42 7.47
N LEU A 255 -8.35 6.78 7.04
CA LEU A 255 -8.37 5.36 6.77
C LEU A 255 -8.54 5.11 5.27
N VAL A 256 -7.56 4.47 4.63
CA VAL A 256 -7.59 4.07 3.21
C VAL A 256 -8.20 2.68 3.10
N LEU A 257 -9.32 2.58 2.41
CA LEU A 257 -10.08 1.34 2.23
C LEU A 257 -9.67 0.64 0.94
N SER A 258 -8.88 -0.41 1.08
CA SER A 258 -8.39 -1.28 0.00
C SER A 258 -8.95 -2.69 0.13
N GLY A 259 -8.40 -3.68 -0.58
CA GLY A 259 -8.80 -5.09 -0.41
C GLY A 259 -7.90 -6.05 -1.17
N GLY A 260 -8.14 -7.35 -0.93
CA GLY A 260 -7.38 -8.45 -1.51
C GLY A 260 -6.11 -8.81 -0.74
N MET A 261 -5.52 -9.94 -1.12
CA MET A 261 -4.30 -10.48 -0.53
C MET A 261 -3.28 -10.77 -1.63
N ASN A 262 -2.00 -10.50 -1.36
CA ASN A 262 -0.93 -10.61 -2.38
C ASN A 262 -0.79 -12.01 -2.98
N VAL A 263 -1.07 -13.06 -2.22
CA VAL A 263 -0.89 -14.45 -2.65
C VAL A 263 -2.23 -15.14 -2.89
N GLU A 264 -3.14 -15.08 -1.92
CA GLU A 264 -4.38 -15.86 -1.95
C GLU A 264 -5.44 -15.25 -2.86
N ALA A 265 -5.44 -13.94 -3.02
CA ALA A 265 -6.46 -13.23 -3.81
C ALA A 265 -5.90 -11.97 -4.51
N PRO A 266 -4.85 -12.09 -5.35
CA PRO A 266 -4.31 -10.93 -6.08
C PRO A 266 -5.34 -10.31 -7.02
N TRP A 267 -6.26 -11.10 -7.59
CA TRP A 267 -7.35 -10.59 -8.41
C TRP A 267 -8.28 -9.62 -7.66
N ALA A 268 -8.44 -9.80 -6.35
CA ALA A 268 -9.25 -8.90 -5.54
C ALA A 268 -8.56 -7.53 -5.36
N ILE A 269 -7.22 -7.49 -5.18
CA ILE A 269 -6.46 -6.22 -5.10
C ILE A 269 -6.73 -5.35 -6.34
N PHE A 270 -6.74 -5.98 -7.51
CA PHE A 270 -6.79 -5.28 -8.80
C PHE A 270 -8.19 -5.23 -9.42
N GLY A 271 -9.17 -5.92 -8.84
CA GLY A 271 -10.51 -6.07 -9.44
C GLY A 271 -10.48 -6.74 -10.82
N SER A 272 -9.41 -7.46 -11.14
CA SER A 272 -9.17 -8.22 -12.39
C SER A 272 -8.01 -9.17 -12.24
N ASN A 273 -8.00 -10.24 -13.04
CA ASN A 273 -6.90 -11.21 -13.00
C ASN A 273 -5.57 -10.62 -13.47
N MET A 274 -4.48 -11.17 -12.94
CA MET A 274 -3.13 -10.83 -13.41
C MET A 274 -2.91 -11.34 -14.86
N PRO A 275 -2.15 -10.63 -15.70
CA PRO A 275 -1.90 -11.08 -17.07
C PRO A 275 -1.06 -12.36 -17.09
N ALA A 276 -1.09 -13.09 -18.22
CA ALA A 276 -0.30 -14.32 -18.38
C ALA A 276 1.21 -14.05 -18.24
N SER A 277 1.67 -12.88 -18.69
CA SER A 277 3.05 -12.42 -18.58
C SER A 277 3.57 -12.33 -17.13
N ALA A 278 2.69 -12.20 -16.14
CA ALA A 278 3.07 -12.19 -14.71
C ALA A 278 3.75 -13.50 -14.27
N VAL A 279 3.46 -14.62 -14.93
CA VAL A 279 4.12 -15.90 -14.65
C VAL A 279 5.53 -15.96 -15.28
N GLU A 280 5.72 -15.26 -16.39
CA GLU A 280 6.97 -15.34 -17.15
C GLU A 280 8.13 -14.61 -16.44
N VAL A 281 7.84 -13.62 -15.58
CA VAL A 281 8.86 -12.92 -14.78
C VAL A 281 9.38 -13.77 -13.59
N ILE A 282 8.72 -14.88 -13.26
CA ILE A 282 9.14 -15.78 -12.19
C ILE A 282 10.36 -16.59 -12.69
N GLN A 283 11.52 -16.38 -12.05
CA GLN A 283 12.78 -17.01 -12.45
C GLN A 283 12.86 -18.50 -12.02
N HIS A 284 12.32 -18.82 -10.83
CA HIS A 284 12.42 -20.17 -10.28
C HIS A 284 11.44 -21.14 -10.97
N PRO A 285 11.93 -22.23 -11.62
CA PRO A 285 11.08 -23.08 -12.48
C PRO A 285 9.95 -23.79 -11.72
N VAL A 286 10.22 -24.27 -10.50
CA VAL A 286 9.18 -24.94 -9.68
C VAL A 286 8.09 -23.94 -9.27
N MET A 287 8.47 -22.72 -8.88
CA MET A 287 7.53 -21.66 -8.54
C MET A 287 6.71 -21.21 -9.74
N LYS A 288 7.35 -21.08 -10.89
CA LYS A 288 6.69 -20.77 -12.18
C LYS A 288 5.62 -21.81 -12.50
N PHE A 289 5.96 -23.09 -12.36
CA PHE A 289 5.02 -24.19 -12.55
C PHE A 289 3.87 -24.17 -11.54
N ALA A 290 4.18 -24.01 -10.24
CA ALA A 290 3.18 -23.93 -9.18
C ALA A 290 2.21 -22.76 -9.41
N THR A 291 2.72 -21.58 -9.80
CA THR A 291 1.88 -20.41 -10.11
C THR A 291 0.97 -20.67 -11.32
N ARG A 292 1.47 -21.39 -12.35
CA ARG A 292 0.61 -21.80 -13.48
C ARG A 292 -0.54 -22.70 -13.04
N LEU A 293 -0.29 -23.65 -12.13
CA LEU A 293 -1.34 -24.51 -11.59
C LEU A 293 -2.34 -23.72 -10.73
N MET A 294 -1.87 -22.82 -9.86
CA MET A 294 -2.75 -21.97 -9.06
C MET A 294 -3.70 -21.14 -9.92
N ARG A 295 -3.23 -20.65 -11.07
CA ARG A 295 -4.06 -19.87 -12.01
C ARG A 295 -5.20 -20.66 -12.64
N LEU A 296 -5.13 -21.99 -12.70
CA LEU A 296 -6.23 -22.82 -13.23
C LEU A 296 -7.47 -22.81 -12.32
N VAL A 297 -7.26 -22.55 -11.01
CA VAL A 297 -8.34 -22.48 -10.01
C VAL A 297 -8.71 -21.05 -9.62
N GLU A 298 -8.03 -20.06 -10.19
CA GLU A 298 -8.34 -18.64 -9.98
C GLU A 298 -9.74 -18.28 -10.51
N PRO A 299 -10.58 -17.56 -9.76
CA PRO A 299 -11.84 -17.07 -10.28
C PRO A 299 -11.59 -16.09 -11.44
N LYS A 300 -12.41 -16.15 -12.48
CA LYS A 300 -12.39 -15.16 -13.55
C LYS A 300 -13.05 -13.87 -13.05
N VAL A 301 -12.26 -12.81 -12.93
CA VAL A 301 -12.70 -11.50 -12.45
C VAL A 301 -12.58 -10.49 -13.57
N THR A 302 -13.73 -9.92 -13.98
CA THR A 302 -13.77 -8.82 -14.94
C THR A 302 -13.77 -7.51 -14.19
N PHE A 303 -12.89 -6.58 -14.61
CA PHE A 303 -12.80 -5.27 -14.01
C PHE A 303 -14.13 -4.52 -14.07
N ARG A 304 -14.53 -3.98 -12.92
CA ARG A 304 -15.64 -3.03 -12.77
C ARG A 304 -15.09 -1.81 -12.03
N GLU A 305 -15.43 -0.62 -12.49
CA GLU A 305 -15.07 0.58 -11.72
C GLU A 305 -15.70 0.54 -10.34
N LEU A 306 -15.01 1.04 -9.33
CA LEU A 306 -15.44 1.11 -7.93
C LEU A 306 -15.76 -0.28 -7.30
N TYR A 307 -14.97 -1.32 -7.63
CA TYR A 307 -15.23 -2.71 -7.24
C TYR A 307 -15.26 -2.99 -5.73
N PHE A 308 -14.78 -2.08 -4.87
CA PHE A 308 -14.91 -2.18 -3.41
C PHE A 308 -16.01 -1.31 -2.82
N ARG A 309 -16.82 -0.63 -3.65
CA ARG A 309 -17.79 0.36 -3.19
C ARG A 309 -18.76 -0.19 -2.13
N GLU A 310 -19.35 -1.34 -2.35
CA GLU A 310 -20.33 -1.95 -1.43
C GLU A 310 -19.75 -2.22 -0.05
N HIS A 311 -18.55 -2.83 0.04
CA HIS A 311 -17.86 -3.07 1.29
C HIS A 311 -17.42 -1.75 1.96
N SER A 312 -16.92 -0.81 1.17
CA SER A 312 -16.44 0.48 1.68
C SER A 312 -17.58 1.32 2.26
N GLN A 313 -18.79 1.27 1.68
CA GLN A 313 -19.98 1.94 2.21
C GLN A 313 -20.39 1.39 3.59
N GLN A 314 -20.24 0.08 3.82
CA GLN A 314 -20.51 -0.51 5.14
C GLN A 314 -19.53 0.01 6.20
N VAL A 315 -18.24 0.14 5.84
CA VAL A 315 -17.24 0.77 6.73
C VAL A 315 -17.57 2.24 6.95
N ARG A 316 -17.97 3.00 5.89
CA ARG A 316 -18.39 4.41 6.03
C ARG A 316 -19.53 4.56 7.03
N GLY A 317 -20.49 3.64 7.03
CA GLY A 317 -21.60 3.62 8.00
C GLY A 317 -21.18 3.26 9.43
N ALA A 318 -19.98 2.76 9.65
CA ALA A 318 -19.51 2.28 10.94
C ALA A 318 -18.62 3.30 11.69
N VAL A 319 -18.04 4.31 11.01
CA VAL A 319 -17.12 5.30 11.57
C VAL A 319 -17.43 6.70 11.05
N THR A 320 -16.92 7.73 11.75
CA THR A 320 -17.11 9.15 11.38
C THR A 320 -15.82 9.81 10.90
N MET A 321 -14.67 9.19 11.16
CA MET A 321 -13.35 9.69 10.76
C MET A 321 -13.24 9.85 9.23
N PRO A 322 -12.27 10.64 8.74
CA PRO A 322 -11.99 10.73 7.31
C PRO A 322 -11.66 9.38 6.68
N LEU A 323 -12.32 9.07 5.54
CA LEU A 323 -12.10 7.85 4.76
C LEU A 323 -11.69 8.17 3.34
N ALA A 324 -10.70 7.44 2.84
CA ALA A 324 -10.29 7.49 1.44
C ALA A 324 -10.67 6.18 0.72
N TYR A 325 -11.39 6.31 -0.38
CA TYR A 325 -11.78 5.18 -1.22
C TYR A 325 -10.64 4.74 -2.15
N LEU A 326 -10.31 3.47 -2.16
CA LEU A 326 -9.36 2.85 -3.10
C LEU A 326 -9.98 1.57 -3.69
N GLY A 327 -10.33 1.57 -4.96
CA GLY A 327 -10.96 0.40 -5.60
C GLY A 327 -11.35 0.65 -7.05
N GLY A 328 -10.37 1.00 -7.90
CA GLY A 328 -10.55 1.07 -9.35
C GLY A 328 -11.21 2.35 -9.88
N ALA A 329 -11.24 3.43 -9.10
CA ALA A 329 -11.66 4.75 -9.60
C ALA A 329 -10.79 5.18 -10.79
N LYS A 330 -11.40 5.50 -11.93
CA LYS A 330 -10.72 5.90 -13.16
C LYS A 330 -11.48 6.96 -13.98
N SER A 331 -12.69 7.33 -13.58
CA SER A 331 -13.49 8.38 -14.21
C SER A 331 -13.82 9.49 -13.21
N LEU A 332 -14.06 10.71 -13.70
CA LEU A 332 -14.54 11.81 -12.87
C LEU A 332 -15.90 11.49 -12.26
N ALA A 333 -16.81 10.89 -13.03
CA ALA A 333 -18.10 10.44 -12.52
C ALA A 333 -17.96 9.42 -11.38
N GLY A 334 -17.01 8.47 -11.48
CA GLY A 334 -16.71 7.54 -10.41
C GLY A 334 -16.17 8.25 -9.16
N VAL A 335 -15.32 9.26 -9.33
CA VAL A 335 -14.82 10.09 -8.22
C VAL A 335 -15.98 10.84 -7.55
N GLU A 336 -16.84 11.53 -8.32
CA GLU A 336 -18.01 12.24 -7.80
C GLU A 336 -18.98 11.32 -7.09
N GLN A 337 -19.17 10.09 -7.60
CA GLN A 337 -19.99 9.06 -6.95
C GLN A 337 -19.46 8.70 -5.55
N VAL A 338 -18.16 8.45 -5.41
CA VAL A 338 -17.57 8.12 -4.09
C VAL A 338 -17.63 9.31 -3.14
N MET A 339 -17.40 10.53 -3.64
CA MET A 339 -17.60 11.75 -2.83
C MET A 339 -19.05 11.88 -2.36
N GLY A 340 -20.02 11.59 -3.23
CA GLY A 340 -21.44 11.55 -2.91
C GLY A 340 -21.82 10.46 -1.89
N ASP A 341 -21.08 9.36 -1.84
CA ASP A 341 -21.23 8.30 -0.83
C ASP A 341 -20.66 8.71 0.55
N GLY A 342 -20.05 9.89 0.66
CA GLY A 342 -19.53 10.43 1.92
C GLY A 342 -18.07 10.11 2.19
N PHE A 343 -17.30 9.67 1.19
CA PHE A 343 -15.84 9.53 1.31
C PHE A 343 -15.17 10.91 1.21
N ASP A 344 -14.04 11.06 1.88
CA ASP A 344 -13.32 12.33 2.01
C ASP A 344 -12.20 12.48 0.97
N ALA A 345 -11.69 11.38 0.44
CA ALA A 345 -10.67 11.36 -0.60
C ALA A 345 -10.82 10.14 -1.52
N VAL A 346 -10.23 10.22 -2.72
CA VAL A 346 -10.09 9.11 -3.66
C VAL A 346 -8.61 8.79 -3.85
N VAL A 347 -8.25 7.52 -3.66
CA VAL A 347 -6.90 7.01 -3.87
C VAL A 347 -6.85 6.29 -5.21
N MET A 348 -5.98 6.72 -6.11
CA MET A 348 -5.86 6.20 -7.47
C MET A 348 -4.48 5.60 -7.71
N GLY A 349 -4.45 4.39 -8.27
CA GLY A 349 -3.21 3.68 -8.62
C GLY A 349 -3.01 3.67 -10.15
N ARG A 350 -3.47 2.59 -10.79
CA ARG A 350 -3.22 2.31 -12.22
C ARG A 350 -3.68 3.42 -13.17
N ALA A 351 -4.74 4.14 -12.85
CA ALA A 351 -5.22 5.26 -13.65
C ALA A 351 -4.15 6.37 -13.74
N LEU A 352 -3.49 6.70 -12.62
CA LEU A 352 -2.40 7.68 -12.58
C LEU A 352 -1.10 7.13 -13.16
N ILE A 353 -0.80 5.81 -13.02
CA ILE A 353 0.33 5.18 -13.72
C ILE A 353 0.15 5.27 -15.23
N HIS A 354 -1.09 5.10 -15.73
CA HIS A 354 -1.41 5.29 -17.15
C HIS A 354 -1.30 6.74 -17.55
N GLU A 355 -1.86 7.67 -16.76
CA GLU A 355 -1.88 9.10 -17.08
C GLU A 355 -1.57 9.95 -15.83
N PRO A 356 -0.29 10.30 -15.61
CA PRO A 356 0.09 11.13 -14.45
C PRO A 356 -0.61 12.49 -14.41
N GLN A 357 -1.00 13.04 -15.56
CA GLN A 357 -1.71 14.32 -15.67
C GLN A 357 -3.23 14.23 -15.48
N LEU A 358 -3.76 13.05 -15.17
CA LEU A 358 -5.20 12.77 -15.16
C LEU A 358 -5.99 13.72 -14.25
N VAL A 359 -5.45 14.07 -13.07
CA VAL A 359 -6.17 14.95 -12.13
C VAL A 359 -6.31 16.36 -12.70
N ASN A 360 -5.25 16.91 -13.30
CA ASN A 360 -5.32 18.19 -14.00
C ASN A 360 -6.29 18.12 -15.18
N GLN A 361 -6.24 17.05 -15.98
CA GLN A 361 -7.12 16.85 -17.12
C GLN A 361 -8.59 16.75 -16.71
N PHE A 362 -8.89 16.12 -15.56
CA PHE A 362 -10.24 16.13 -14.98
C PHE A 362 -10.68 17.54 -14.60
N ARG A 363 -9.80 18.32 -13.95
CA ARG A 363 -10.08 19.68 -13.53
C ARG A 363 -10.33 20.60 -14.72
N ASP A 364 -9.52 20.46 -15.76
CA ASP A 364 -9.54 21.34 -16.94
C ASP A 364 -10.57 20.88 -17.99
N GLY A 365 -11.28 19.76 -17.73
CA GLY A 365 -12.30 19.22 -18.64
C GLY A 365 -11.73 18.57 -19.91
N THR A 366 -10.42 18.38 -20.01
CA THR A 366 -9.76 17.78 -21.18
C THR A 366 -10.09 16.30 -21.35
N THR A 367 -10.33 15.61 -20.24
CA THR A 367 -10.87 14.24 -20.21
C THR A 367 -11.77 14.04 -19.00
N THR A 368 -12.65 13.07 -19.07
CA THR A 368 -13.51 12.64 -17.94
C THR A 368 -13.24 11.20 -17.53
N VAL A 369 -12.38 10.47 -18.26
CA VAL A 369 -12.09 9.07 -17.98
C VAL A 369 -10.65 8.72 -18.38
N SER A 370 -9.95 7.96 -17.53
CA SER A 370 -8.63 7.43 -17.85
C SER A 370 -8.69 6.33 -18.91
N GLY A 371 -7.75 6.34 -19.86
CA GLY A 371 -7.56 5.27 -20.84
C GLY A 371 -7.03 3.94 -20.26
N CYS A 372 -6.82 3.84 -18.94
CA CYS A 372 -6.38 2.62 -18.29
C CYS A 372 -7.40 1.49 -18.50
N THR A 373 -6.96 0.37 -19.12
CA THR A 373 -7.80 -0.80 -19.40
C THR A 373 -7.82 -1.83 -18.26
N ALA A 374 -7.16 -1.56 -17.13
CA ALA A 374 -7.00 -2.47 -15.99
C ALA A 374 -6.32 -3.83 -16.37
N CYS A 375 -5.45 -3.83 -17.37
CA CYS A 375 -4.75 -5.02 -17.86
C CYS A 375 -3.68 -5.58 -16.91
N ASN A 376 -3.32 -4.86 -15.85
CA ASN A 376 -2.33 -5.19 -14.82
C ASN A 376 -0.88 -5.40 -15.33
N GLN A 377 -0.57 -5.04 -16.58
CA GLN A 377 0.80 -5.15 -17.11
C GLN A 377 1.80 -4.25 -16.35
N CYS A 378 1.35 -3.08 -15.85
CA CYS A 378 2.16 -2.21 -15.02
C CYS A 378 2.56 -2.86 -13.68
N VAL A 379 1.76 -3.78 -13.15
CA VAL A 379 2.11 -4.57 -11.96
C VAL A 379 3.20 -5.59 -12.30
N THR A 380 3.14 -6.20 -13.48
CA THR A 380 4.18 -7.13 -13.93
C THR A 380 5.50 -6.42 -14.21
N SER A 381 5.44 -5.19 -14.74
CA SER A 381 6.65 -4.41 -15.07
C SER A 381 7.50 -4.02 -13.86
N MET A 382 6.94 -4.00 -12.65
CA MET A 382 7.72 -3.72 -11.43
C MET A 382 8.87 -4.71 -11.18
N TYR A 383 8.80 -5.92 -11.77
CA TYR A 383 9.86 -6.93 -11.68
C TYR A 383 10.91 -6.82 -12.78
N THR A 384 10.80 -5.82 -13.63
CA THR A 384 11.78 -5.53 -14.70
C THR A 384 12.72 -4.40 -14.30
N ALA A 385 13.85 -4.27 -15.00
CA ALA A 385 14.82 -3.20 -14.76
C ALA A 385 14.23 -1.78 -14.96
N ALA A 386 13.17 -1.64 -15.75
CA ALA A 386 12.49 -0.38 -16.00
C ALA A 386 11.55 0.03 -14.85
N GLY A 387 11.18 -0.90 -13.96
CA GLY A 387 10.19 -0.67 -12.92
C GLY A 387 8.77 -0.50 -13.45
N THR A 388 7.88 -0.07 -12.60
CA THR A 388 6.45 0.11 -12.92
C THR A 388 6.22 1.21 -13.95
N HIS A 389 5.65 0.83 -15.10
CA HIS A 389 5.23 1.76 -16.16
C HIS A 389 4.00 1.23 -16.90
N CYS A 390 3.29 2.10 -17.59
CA CYS A 390 2.13 1.70 -18.39
C CYS A 390 2.57 1.30 -19.81
N VAL A 391 2.33 0.04 -20.17
CA VAL A 391 2.65 -0.49 -21.51
C VAL A 391 1.77 0.07 -22.63
N LEU A 392 0.63 0.68 -22.29
CA LEU A 392 -0.30 1.28 -23.26
C LEU A 392 0.11 2.72 -23.68
N ARG A 393 0.97 3.35 -22.92
CA ARG A 393 1.65 4.56 -23.34
C ARG A 393 2.81 4.07 -24.19
N GLY A 394 2.78 4.24 -25.51
CA GLY A 394 3.90 3.90 -26.36
C GLY A 394 5.19 4.38 -25.69
N ALA A 395 6.31 3.69 -25.89
CA ALA A 395 7.57 3.95 -25.22
C ALA A 395 7.98 5.44 -25.35
N ALA A 396 7.36 6.30 -24.56
CA ALA A 396 7.97 7.53 -24.13
C ALA A 396 9.13 7.03 -23.28
N ASP A 397 10.35 7.28 -23.75
CA ASP A 397 11.60 6.82 -23.18
C ASP A 397 11.48 6.51 -21.69
N PRO A 398 11.69 5.27 -21.24
CA PRO A 398 12.04 5.05 -19.86
C PRO A 398 13.28 5.92 -19.66
N ALA A 399 13.21 6.89 -18.73
CA ALA A 399 14.41 7.57 -18.30
C ALA A 399 15.44 6.49 -18.04
N PRO A 400 16.57 6.48 -18.76
CA PRO A 400 17.48 5.35 -18.75
C PRO A 400 17.84 5.08 -17.30
N ASN A 401 17.68 3.86 -16.88
CA ASN A 401 18.16 3.34 -15.61
C ASN A 401 19.70 3.37 -15.74
N GLN A 402 20.28 4.58 -15.65
CA GLN A 402 21.71 4.78 -15.74
C GLN A 402 22.30 4.05 -14.54
N ARG A 403 23.05 2.99 -14.86
CA ARG A 403 23.98 2.36 -13.94
C ARG A 403 24.71 3.46 -13.18
N PRO A 404 24.97 3.29 -11.87
CA PRO A 404 25.88 4.19 -11.19
C PRO A 404 27.16 4.23 -12.02
N ALA A 405 27.62 5.44 -12.34
CA ALA A 405 28.93 5.62 -12.92
C ALA A 405 29.91 4.92 -11.96
N ALA A 406 30.67 3.98 -12.53
CA ALA A 406 31.78 3.37 -11.81
C ALA A 406 32.69 4.51 -11.32
N ALA A 407 32.93 4.51 -10.00
CA ALA A 407 33.99 5.30 -9.41
C ALA A 407 35.33 4.61 -9.64
#